data_de4d4f69936f3304669e557c3c452cb2
#
_entry.id   de4d4f69936f3304669e557c3c452cb2
#
_cell.length_a   1.000
_cell.length_b   1.000
_cell.length_c   1.000
_cell.angle_alpha   90.00
_cell.angle_beta   90.00
_cell.angle_gamma   90.00
#
_symmetry.space_group_name_H-M   'P 1'
#
loop_
_entity.id
_entity.type
_entity.pdbx_description
1 polymer ?
#
loop_
_entity_poly.entity_id
_entity_poly.type
_entity_poly.pdbx_seq_one_letter_code
_entity_poly.pdbx_strand_id
1 'polypeptide(L)'
;MLSRITLPVFLTHLVFTAQLVDANPMRYVAIGDSYTIATGIEEKDSWPSQLTQKLKSAGIKINLIEILGMRGATSQQTLNEVMPLLKNLEPEFITLLIGVNDWIREGISSSKFKIRIKSLIDEIQSNLPPPRKLLLITIPDFSCSPQKKNWGYGKSATNGITRLNKILKTEATLRDLIIVDIYPLSQNLCSQVGMFSDDGVHPSALQYSKWVDLIFSHLIDNFKLKSKDLKKS
;
A
#
# COMPACT_ATOMS: atom_id res chain seq x y z
N MET A 1 4.01 22.37 -81.96
CA MET A 1 3.32 22.88 -80.76
C MET A 1 3.02 21.70 -79.89
N LEU A 2 3.83 21.46 -78.86
CA LEU A 2 3.64 20.39 -77.88
C LEU A 2 3.05 20.99 -76.58
N SER A 3 1.79 20.67 -76.33
CA SER A 3 1.07 21.09 -75.10
C SER A 3 1.57 20.28 -73.92
N ARG A 4 2.10 20.95 -72.88
CA ARG A 4 2.48 20.35 -71.62
C ARG A 4 1.24 20.26 -70.72
N ILE A 5 0.80 19.02 -70.37
CA ILE A 5 -0.25 18.77 -69.40
C ILE A 5 0.44 18.69 -68.03
N THR A 6 0.17 19.65 -67.18
CA THR A 6 0.56 19.63 -65.72
C THR A 6 -0.54 18.95 -64.93
N LEU A 7 -0.22 17.80 -64.38
CA LEU A 7 -1.12 17.14 -63.34
C LEU A 7 -0.92 17.79 -61.98
N PRO A 8 -2.00 18.14 -61.27
CA PRO A 8 -1.89 18.59 -59.88
C PRO A 8 -1.63 17.41 -58.96
N VAL A 9 -0.55 17.48 -58.19
CA VAL A 9 -0.27 16.55 -57.08
C VAL A 9 -1.11 16.96 -55.87
N PHE A 10 -2.16 16.19 -55.57
CA PHE A 10 -2.90 16.32 -54.30
C PHE A 10 -2.10 15.65 -53.19
N LEU A 11 -1.47 16.45 -52.37
CA LEU A 11 -0.80 16.00 -51.14
C LEU A 11 -1.88 15.80 -50.04
N THR A 12 -2.40 14.60 -49.92
CA THR A 12 -3.31 14.24 -48.82
C THR A 12 -2.50 14.14 -47.53
N HIS A 13 -2.65 15.15 -46.66
CA HIS A 13 -2.13 15.09 -45.29
C HIS A 13 -2.97 14.10 -44.51
N LEU A 14 -2.46 12.90 -44.28
CA LEU A 14 -3.03 11.94 -43.30
C LEU A 14 -2.74 12.48 -41.92
N VAL A 15 -3.72 13.15 -41.30
CA VAL A 15 -3.64 13.54 -39.90
C VAL A 15 -3.90 12.28 -39.04
N PHE A 16 -2.82 11.66 -38.58
CA PHE A 16 -2.91 10.63 -37.54
C PHE A 16 -3.30 11.30 -36.21
N THR A 17 -4.58 11.33 -35.93
CA THR A 17 -5.05 11.60 -34.58
C THR A 17 -4.73 10.38 -33.71
N ALA A 18 -3.62 10.43 -32.97
CA ALA A 18 -3.36 9.47 -31.95
C ALA A 18 -4.51 9.58 -30.91
N GLN A 19 -5.47 8.67 -30.96
CA GLN A 19 -6.43 8.51 -29.89
C GLN A 19 -5.64 8.17 -28.64
N LEU A 20 -5.60 9.10 -27.67
CA LEU A 20 -5.15 8.81 -26.33
C LEU A 20 -6.11 7.73 -25.78
N VAL A 21 -5.66 6.49 -25.80
CA VAL A 21 -6.37 5.41 -25.12
C VAL A 21 -6.35 5.80 -23.65
N ASP A 22 -7.50 6.20 -23.15
CA ASP A 22 -7.69 6.58 -21.75
C ASP A 22 -7.53 5.30 -20.92
N ALA A 23 -6.31 5.06 -20.41
CA ALA A 23 -6.01 3.86 -19.65
C ALA A 23 -6.92 3.81 -18.41
N ASN A 24 -7.56 2.66 -18.18
CA ASN A 24 -8.39 2.41 -17.02
C ASN A 24 -7.62 2.73 -15.73
N PRO A 25 -8.29 3.25 -14.70
CA PRO A 25 -7.66 3.47 -13.41
C PRO A 25 -7.06 2.17 -12.85
N MET A 26 -5.83 2.22 -12.35
CA MET A 26 -5.14 1.09 -11.73
C MET A 26 -5.96 0.56 -10.53
N ARG A 27 -6.22 -0.73 -10.50
CA ARG A 27 -7.03 -1.42 -9.49
C ARG A 27 -6.18 -1.63 -8.23
N TYR A 28 -6.50 -0.92 -7.17
CA TYR A 28 -5.78 -0.95 -5.89
C TYR A 28 -6.55 -1.71 -4.83
N VAL A 29 -5.87 -2.62 -4.13
CA VAL A 29 -6.37 -3.33 -2.94
C VAL A 29 -5.43 -3.08 -1.78
N ALA A 30 -5.96 -2.68 -0.62
CA ALA A 30 -5.20 -2.55 0.62
C ALA A 30 -5.45 -3.78 1.50
N ILE A 31 -4.38 -4.46 1.92
CA ILE A 31 -4.46 -5.66 2.76
C ILE A 31 -3.85 -5.38 4.13
N GLY A 32 -4.55 -5.83 5.21
CA GLY A 32 -4.01 -5.68 6.55
C GLY A 32 -4.96 -6.10 7.67
N ASP A 33 -4.77 -5.48 8.82
CA ASP A 33 -5.57 -5.71 10.02
C ASP A 33 -6.42 -4.48 10.38
N SER A 34 -6.71 -4.29 11.68
CA SER A 34 -7.49 -3.15 12.18
C SER A 34 -6.91 -1.79 11.83
N TYR A 35 -5.61 -1.67 11.61
CA TYR A 35 -4.98 -0.43 11.15
C TYR A 35 -5.34 -0.11 9.69
N THR A 36 -5.54 -1.12 8.87
CA THR A 36 -5.86 -0.93 7.44
C THR A 36 -7.34 -0.69 7.21
N ILE A 37 -8.21 -1.39 7.95
CA ILE A 37 -9.67 -1.17 7.89
C ILE A 37 -10.14 0.03 8.71
N ALA A 38 -9.21 0.83 9.26
CA ALA A 38 -9.50 2.06 9.99
C ALA A 38 -10.44 1.88 11.19
N THR A 39 -10.20 0.85 12.03
CA THR A 39 -11.00 0.65 13.23
C THR A 39 -11.02 1.91 14.09
N GLY A 40 -12.22 2.38 14.48
CA GLY A 40 -12.42 3.55 15.32
C GLY A 40 -12.61 4.88 14.59
N ILE A 41 -12.54 4.89 13.26
CA ILE A 41 -12.84 6.06 12.42
C ILE A 41 -13.63 5.64 11.18
N GLU A 42 -14.10 6.59 10.38
CA GLU A 42 -14.79 6.30 9.12
C GLU A 42 -13.82 5.78 8.05
N GLU A 43 -14.29 4.88 7.18
CA GLU A 43 -13.47 4.29 6.11
C GLU A 43 -12.88 5.34 5.15
N LYS A 44 -13.61 6.41 4.87
CA LYS A 44 -13.10 7.52 4.04
C LYS A 44 -11.84 8.19 4.60
N ASP A 45 -11.65 8.11 5.94
CA ASP A 45 -10.53 8.67 6.68
C ASP A 45 -9.40 7.64 6.92
N SER A 46 -9.59 6.41 6.45
CA SER A 46 -8.56 5.38 6.46
C SER A 46 -7.32 5.81 5.65
N TRP A 47 -6.14 5.29 6.02
CA TRP A 47 -4.93 5.61 5.24
C TRP A 47 -5.00 5.12 3.78
N PRO A 48 -5.65 3.98 3.40
CA PRO A 48 -5.79 3.61 2.00
C PRO A 48 -6.67 4.58 1.22
N SER A 49 -7.77 5.05 1.82
CA SER A 49 -8.66 6.04 1.21
C SER A 49 -7.96 7.38 1.01
N GLN A 50 -7.27 7.88 2.04
CA GLN A 50 -6.50 9.13 1.97
C GLN A 50 -5.35 9.03 0.95
N LEU A 51 -4.63 7.89 0.89
CA LEU A 51 -3.57 7.65 -0.10
C LEU A 51 -4.13 7.69 -1.52
N THR A 52 -5.27 7.04 -1.74
CA THR A 52 -5.94 7.02 -3.05
C THR A 52 -6.32 8.43 -3.50
N GLN A 53 -6.90 9.24 -2.62
CA GLN A 53 -7.24 10.64 -2.92
C GLN A 53 -6.00 11.45 -3.25
N LYS A 54 -4.92 11.29 -2.49
CA LYS A 54 -3.66 12.01 -2.70
C LYS A 54 -3.00 11.63 -4.03
N LEU A 55 -3.00 10.35 -4.39
CA LEU A 55 -2.49 9.86 -5.67
C LEU A 55 -3.34 10.39 -6.85
N LYS A 56 -4.67 10.38 -6.73
CA LYS A 56 -5.57 10.97 -7.73
C LYS A 56 -5.30 12.47 -7.92
N SER A 57 -5.12 13.22 -6.84
CA SER A 57 -4.81 14.66 -6.88
C SER A 57 -3.44 14.94 -7.54
N ALA A 58 -2.53 13.99 -7.51
CA ALA A 58 -1.24 14.04 -8.22
C ALA A 58 -1.31 13.57 -9.68
N GLY A 59 -2.51 13.27 -10.21
CA GLY A 59 -2.74 12.86 -11.59
C GLY A 59 -2.55 11.35 -11.84
N ILE A 60 -2.41 10.53 -10.79
CA ILE A 60 -2.33 9.08 -10.93
C ILE A 60 -3.74 8.50 -11.04
N LYS A 61 -4.02 7.82 -12.16
CA LYS A 61 -5.29 7.10 -12.36
C LYS A 61 -5.28 5.82 -11.53
N ILE A 62 -5.90 5.86 -10.36
CA ILE A 62 -5.97 4.75 -9.39
C ILE A 62 -7.35 4.66 -8.77
N ASN A 63 -7.81 3.45 -8.49
CA ASN A 63 -9.09 3.19 -7.85
C ASN A 63 -8.89 2.18 -6.71
N LEU A 64 -9.15 2.60 -5.47
CA LEU A 64 -9.25 1.68 -4.34
C LEU A 64 -10.52 0.86 -4.54
N ILE A 65 -10.36 -0.43 -4.86
CA ILE A 65 -11.50 -1.32 -5.12
C ILE A 65 -11.93 -2.08 -3.88
N GLU A 66 -11.00 -2.30 -2.94
CA GLU A 66 -11.32 -2.99 -1.69
C GLU A 66 -10.27 -2.73 -0.62
N ILE A 67 -10.71 -2.68 0.64
CA ILE A 67 -9.87 -2.77 1.82
C ILE A 67 -10.09 -4.15 2.44
N LEU A 68 -9.20 -5.08 2.12
CA LEU A 68 -9.24 -6.44 2.63
C LEU A 68 -8.51 -6.54 3.97
N GLY A 69 -9.26 -6.63 5.05
CA GLY A 69 -8.69 -6.74 6.37
C GLY A 69 -9.67 -7.26 7.40
N MET A 70 -9.14 -7.71 8.52
CA MET A 70 -9.95 -8.15 9.66
C MET A 70 -9.38 -7.57 10.94
N ARG A 71 -10.27 -7.12 11.82
CA ARG A 71 -9.90 -6.65 13.15
C ARG A 71 -9.16 -7.75 13.91
N GLY A 72 -7.94 -7.45 14.37
CA GLY A 72 -7.14 -8.38 15.15
C GLY A 72 -6.49 -9.51 14.32
N ALA A 73 -6.52 -9.44 12.98
CA ALA A 73 -5.92 -10.47 12.14
C ALA A 73 -4.41 -10.60 12.33
N THR A 74 -3.93 -11.82 12.44
CA THR A 74 -2.52 -12.17 12.31
C THR A 74 -2.16 -12.43 10.85
N SER A 75 -0.87 -12.47 10.53
CA SER A 75 -0.40 -12.83 9.18
C SER A 75 -0.91 -14.19 8.70
N GLN A 76 -1.08 -15.15 9.63
CA GLN A 76 -1.65 -16.46 9.30
C GLN A 76 -3.15 -16.37 8.97
N GLN A 77 -3.91 -15.61 9.75
CA GLN A 77 -5.33 -15.41 9.46
C GLN A 77 -5.52 -14.67 8.15
N THR A 78 -4.71 -13.65 7.88
CA THR A 78 -4.73 -12.95 6.59
C THR A 78 -4.49 -13.92 5.42
N LEU A 79 -3.51 -14.83 5.55
CA LEU A 79 -3.23 -15.83 4.53
C LEU A 79 -4.42 -16.79 4.31
N ASN A 80 -5.06 -17.26 5.38
CA ASN A 80 -6.10 -18.27 5.30
C ASN A 80 -7.48 -17.72 4.92
N GLU A 81 -7.80 -16.52 5.40
CA GLU A 81 -9.18 -15.99 5.35
C GLU A 81 -9.33 -14.80 4.40
N VAL A 82 -8.26 -14.01 4.21
CA VAL A 82 -8.30 -12.82 3.34
C VAL A 82 -7.82 -13.13 1.92
N MET A 83 -6.75 -13.91 1.77
CA MET A 83 -6.19 -14.20 0.45
C MET A 83 -7.16 -14.89 -0.53
N PRO A 84 -8.07 -15.80 -0.11
CA PRO A 84 -9.07 -16.34 -1.02
C PRO A 84 -9.97 -15.31 -1.67
N LEU A 85 -10.24 -14.18 -0.98
CA LEU A 85 -11.08 -13.09 -1.50
C LEU A 85 -10.38 -12.26 -2.58
N LEU A 86 -9.05 -12.24 -2.57
CA LEU A 86 -8.24 -11.44 -3.49
C LEU A 86 -8.38 -11.90 -4.95
N LYS A 87 -8.57 -13.19 -5.18
CA LYS A 87 -8.61 -13.81 -6.53
C LYS A 87 -9.64 -13.18 -7.46
N ASN A 88 -10.76 -12.74 -6.92
CA ASN A 88 -11.86 -12.17 -7.72
C ASN A 88 -11.74 -10.66 -7.94
N LEU A 89 -10.74 -10.03 -7.34
CA LEU A 89 -10.57 -8.56 -7.38
C LEU A 89 -9.61 -8.10 -8.47
N GLU A 90 -8.83 -9.00 -9.06
CA GLU A 90 -7.86 -8.70 -10.14
C GLU A 90 -7.05 -7.41 -9.86
N PRO A 91 -6.35 -7.31 -8.72
CA PRO A 91 -5.62 -6.09 -8.37
C PRO A 91 -4.40 -5.89 -9.26
N GLU A 92 -4.07 -4.62 -9.53
CA GLU A 92 -2.84 -4.22 -10.23
C GLU A 92 -1.81 -3.59 -9.28
N PHE A 93 -2.26 -3.15 -8.11
CA PHE A 93 -1.44 -2.61 -7.04
C PHE A 93 -1.98 -3.09 -5.69
N ILE A 94 -1.09 -3.55 -4.82
CA ILE A 94 -1.44 -3.98 -3.46
C ILE A 94 -0.53 -3.29 -2.45
N THR A 95 -1.10 -2.92 -1.31
CA THR A 95 -0.34 -2.54 -0.11
C THR A 95 -0.58 -3.57 0.99
N LEU A 96 0.45 -3.87 1.79
CA LEU A 96 0.36 -4.79 2.93
C LEU A 96 0.90 -4.14 4.20
N LEU A 97 0.04 -4.03 5.22
CA LEU A 97 0.39 -3.64 6.58
C LEU A 97 -0.17 -4.67 7.55
N ILE A 98 0.68 -5.56 8.09
CA ILE A 98 0.28 -6.68 8.94
C ILE A 98 1.39 -7.08 9.92
N GLY A 99 1.03 -7.69 11.05
CA GLY A 99 1.97 -8.31 11.96
C GLY A 99 1.90 -7.82 13.41
N VAL A 100 1.18 -6.74 13.69
CA VAL A 100 1.02 -6.27 15.08
C VAL A 100 0.36 -7.34 15.95
N ASN A 101 -0.65 -8.02 15.42
CA ASN A 101 -1.39 -9.06 16.13
C ASN A 101 -0.61 -10.37 16.27
N ASP A 102 0.29 -10.68 15.36
CA ASP A 102 1.24 -11.78 15.51
C ASP A 102 2.09 -11.61 16.77
N TRP A 103 2.42 -10.35 17.13
CA TRP A 103 3.14 -10.05 18.36
C TRP A 103 2.20 -9.96 19.56
N ILE A 104 1.17 -9.13 19.51
CA ILE A 104 0.31 -8.83 20.67
C ILE A 104 -0.46 -10.07 21.13
N ARG A 105 -1.00 -10.85 20.20
CA ARG A 105 -1.89 -11.98 20.50
C ARG A 105 -1.16 -13.30 20.65
N GLU A 106 -0.06 -13.49 19.92
CA GLU A 106 0.64 -14.78 19.85
C GLU A 106 2.06 -14.74 20.43
N GLY A 107 2.66 -13.57 20.66
CA GLY A 107 4.06 -13.46 21.07
C GLY A 107 5.01 -14.18 20.09
N ILE A 108 4.72 -14.11 18.80
CA ILE A 108 5.31 -14.94 17.76
C ILE A 108 6.85 -14.90 17.75
N SER A 109 7.50 -16.03 17.52
CA SER A 109 8.94 -16.07 17.30
C SER A 109 9.34 -15.52 15.94
N SER A 110 10.57 -15.02 15.83
CA SER A 110 11.10 -14.47 14.57
C SER A 110 11.08 -15.50 13.43
N SER A 111 11.42 -16.75 13.71
CA SER A 111 11.42 -17.82 12.71
C SER A 111 10.02 -18.11 12.18
N LYS A 112 9.04 -18.22 13.08
CA LYS A 112 7.64 -18.47 12.71
C LYS A 112 7.05 -17.29 11.93
N PHE A 113 7.31 -16.05 12.36
CA PHE A 113 6.86 -14.86 11.62
C PHE A 113 7.47 -14.78 10.24
N LYS A 114 8.78 -15.07 10.10
CA LYS A 114 9.45 -15.11 8.80
C LYS A 114 8.79 -16.09 7.83
N ILE A 115 8.45 -17.28 8.29
CA ILE A 115 7.78 -18.28 7.44
C ILE A 115 6.41 -17.77 6.99
N ARG A 116 5.60 -17.25 7.93
CA ARG A 116 4.25 -16.75 7.62
C ARG A 116 4.26 -15.58 6.65
N ILE A 117 5.13 -14.57 6.91
CA ILE A 117 5.17 -13.37 6.07
C ILE A 117 5.71 -13.68 4.67
N LYS A 118 6.66 -14.61 4.57
CA LYS A 118 7.13 -15.13 3.28
C LYS A 118 5.97 -15.74 2.50
N SER A 119 5.23 -16.66 3.08
CA SER A 119 4.09 -17.32 2.42
C SER A 119 3.01 -16.32 2.01
N LEU A 120 2.74 -15.33 2.87
CA LEU A 120 1.74 -14.29 2.57
C LEU A 120 2.20 -13.40 1.39
N ILE A 121 3.45 -12.98 1.36
CA ILE A 121 4.00 -12.19 0.24
C ILE A 121 4.00 -13.01 -1.05
N ASP A 122 4.40 -14.29 -0.99
CA ASP A 122 4.40 -15.17 -2.16
C ASP A 122 2.97 -15.31 -2.73
N GLU A 123 1.96 -15.52 -1.87
CA GLU A 123 0.56 -15.60 -2.30
C GLU A 123 0.06 -14.27 -2.88
N ILE A 124 0.35 -13.13 -2.27
CA ILE A 124 -0.01 -11.81 -2.80
C ILE A 124 0.62 -11.61 -4.19
N GLN A 125 1.91 -11.90 -4.35
CA GLN A 125 2.62 -11.72 -5.61
C GLN A 125 2.09 -12.64 -6.72
N SER A 126 1.57 -13.83 -6.38
CA SER A 126 0.96 -14.74 -7.34
C SER A 126 -0.35 -14.21 -7.93
N ASN A 127 -1.04 -13.33 -7.19
CA ASN A 127 -2.29 -12.68 -7.61
C ASN A 127 -2.09 -11.30 -8.29
N LEU A 128 -0.83 -10.85 -8.45
CA LEU A 128 -0.51 -9.59 -9.12
C LEU A 128 0.02 -9.83 -10.53
N PRO A 129 -0.47 -9.09 -11.55
CA PRO A 129 0.14 -9.09 -12.87
C PRO A 129 1.54 -8.47 -12.83
N PRO A 130 2.47 -8.89 -13.69
CA PRO A 130 3.75 -8.19 -13.83
C PRO A 130 3.53 -6.70 -14.19
N PRO A 131 4.30 -5.80 -13.62
CA PRO A 131 5.46 -5.93 -12.73
C PRO A 131 5.16 -6.08 -11.21
N ARG A 132 4.14 -6.80 -10.80
CA ARG A 132 3.78 -7.15 -9.42
C ARG A 132 3.95 -6.00 -8.41
N LYS A 133 3.14 -4.96 -8.55
CA LYS A 133 3.22 -3.75 -7.72
C LYS A 133 2.71 -4.02 -6.30
N LEU A 134 3.60 -4.48 -5.43
CA LEU A 134 3.35 -4.67 -4.00
C LEU A 134 4.19 -3.67 -3.19
N LEU A 135 3.53 -2.94 -2.31
CA LEU A 135 4.14 -2.08 -1.32
C LEU A 135 3.98 -2.69 0.07
N LEU A 136 5.09 -2.90 0.77
CA LEU A 136 5.07 -3.26 2.17
C LEU A 136 5.13 -2.00 3.04
N ILE A 137 4.42 -2.04 4.17
CA ILE A 137 4.45 -0.97 5.17
C ILE A 137 4.84 -1.61 6.50
N THR A 138 5.81 -1.02 7.20
CA THR A 138 6.22 -1.54 8.51
C THR A 138 5.11 -1.36 9.55
N ILE A 139 5.11 -2.22 10.56
CA ILE A 139 4.19 -2.15 11.70
C ILE A 139 4.52 -0.88 12.51
N PRO A 140 3.54 -0.03 12.83
CA PRO A 140 3.77 1.16 13.65
C PRO A 140 4.10 0.82 15.10
N ASP A 141 4.70 1.75 15.81
CA ASP A 141 4.85 1.66 17.26
C ASP A 141 3.52 2.01 17.95
N PHE A 142 3.03 1.11 18.78
CA PHE A 142 1.84 1.33 19.60
C PHE A 142 2.15 1.43 21.11
N SER A 143 3.43 1.41 21.47
CA SER A 143 3.86 1.40 22.88
C SER A 143 3.45 2.65 23.66
N CYS A 144 3.10 3.70 22.98
CA CYS A 144 2.61 4.97 23.54
C CYS A 144 1.11 5.14 23.52
N SER A 145 0.37 4.19 22.97
CA SER A 145 -1.09 4.22 22.99
C SER A 145 -1.61 4.52 24.40
N PRO A 146 -2.62 5.39 24.56
CA PRO A 146 -3.30 5.60 25.85
C PRO A 146 -3.74 4.31 26.53
N GLN A 147 -4.11 3.30 25.75
CA GLN A 147 -4.56 1.99 26.21
C GLN A 147 -3.45 0.91 26.26
N LYS A 148 -2.17 1.31 26.18
CA LYS A 148 -1.03 0.37 26.13
C LYS A 148 -1.00 -0.69 27.22
N LYS A 149 -1.54 -0.38 28.41
CA LYS A 149 -1.61 -1.33 29.53
C LYS A 149 -2.52 -2.52 29.25
N ASN A 150 -3.52 -2.32 28.39
CA ASN A 150 -4.52 -3.31 28.03
C ASN A 150 -4.15 -4.13 26.78
N TRP A 151 -3.18 -3.64 25.98
CA TRP A 151 -2.90 -4.17 24.63
C TRP A 151 -1.46 -4.57 24.40
N GLY A 152 -0.60 -4.52 25.37
CA GLY A 152 0.79 -4.86 25.13
C GLY A 152 1.56 -5.29 26.35
N TYR A 153 2.57 -6.07 26.12
CA TYR A 153 3.50 -6.57 27.14
C TYR A 153 4.54 -5.51 27.57
N GLY A 154 4.14 -4.24 27.67
CA GLY A 154 5.02 -3.15 28.13
C GLY A 154 6.25 -2.95 27.24
N LYS A 155 7.45 -2.84 27.88
CA LYS A 155 8.73 -2.63 27.13
C LYS A 155 9.03 -3.72 26.10
N SER A 156 8.44 -4.89 26.21
CA SER A 156 8.63 -5.97 25.25
C SER A 156 7.94 -5.70 23.91
N ALA A 157 6.89 -4.85 23.89
CA ALA A 157 6.16 -4.51 22.67
C ALA A 157 7.05 -3.84 21.63
N THR A 158 7.77 -2.78 22.01
CA THR A 158 8.72 -2.08 21.12
C THR A 158 9.76 -3.02 20.54
N ASN A 159 10.40 -3.84 21.41
CA ASN A 159 11.41 -4.81 20.96
C ASN A 159 10.83 -5.85 20.01
N GLY A 160 9.61 -6.32 20.29
CA GLY A 160 8.92 -7.27 19.42
C GLY A 160 8.63 -6.71 18.05
N ILE A 161 8.02 -5.53 17.98
CA ILE A 161 7.70 -4.86 16.70
C ILE A 161 8.97 -4.53 15.90
N THR A 162 10.02 -4.02 16.55
CA THR A 162 11.31 -3.77 15.89
C THR A 162 11.85 -5.04 15.23
N ARG A 163 11.76 -6.18 15.91
CA ARG A 163 12.19 -7.47 15.39
C ARG A 163 11.36 -7.93 14.20
N LEU A 164 10.03 -7.80 14.26
CA LEU A 164 9.15 -8.14 13.13
C LEU A 164 9.38 -7.21 11.93
N ASN A 165 9.55 -5.91 12.17
CA ASN A 165 9.86 -4.94 11.12
C ASN A 165 11.21 -5.22 10.44
N LYS A 166 12.21 -5.71 11.17
CA LYS A 166 13.48 -6.18 10.56
C LYS A 166 13.25 -7.33 9.57
N ILE A 167 12.34 -8.25 9.90
CA ILE A 167 11.99 -9.36 9.00
C ILE A 167 11.28 -8.84 7.76
N LEU A 168 10.29 -7.94 7.91
CA LEU A 168 9.60 -7.30 6.77
C LEU A 168 10.57 -6.59 5.83
N LYS A 169 11.50 -5.81 6.38
CA LYS A 169 12.53 -5.11 5.60
C LYS A 169 13.45 -6.09 4.86
N THR A 170 13.85 -7.18 5.52
CA THR A 170 14.67 -8.22 4.89
C THR A 170 13.94 -8.89 3.74
N GLU A 171 12.67 -9.26 3.92
CA GLU A 171 11.86 -9.89 2.86
C GLU A 171 11.59 -8.93 1.70
N ALA A 172 11.40 -7.64 1.98
CA ALA A 172 11.31 -6.61 0.93
C ALA A 172 12.58 -6.53 0.09
N THR A 173 13.75 -6.43 0.74
CA THR A 173 15.05 -6.37 0.06
C THR A 173 15.31 -7.62 -0.79
N LEU A 174 15.03 -8.81 -0.27
CA LEU A 174 15.24 -10.09 -1.01
C LEU A 174 14.36 -10.20 -2.27
N ARG A 175 13.27 -9.47 -2.36
CA ARG A 175 12.28 -9.51 -3.45
C ARG A 175 12.26 -8.25 -4.30
N ASP A 176 13.16 -7.31 -4.06
CA ASP A 176 13.15 -5.98 -4.71
C ASP A 176 11.79 -5.28 -4.60
N LEU A 177 11.16 -5.36 -3.42
CA LEU A 177 9.89 -4.71 -3.13
C LEU A 177 10.11 -3.37 -2.46
N ILE A 178 9.24 -2.41 -2.76
CA ILE A 178 9.19 -1.14 -2.04
C ILE A 178 8.66 -1.41 -0.63
N ILE A 179 9.36 -0.89 0.38
CA ILE A 179 8.89 -0.87 1.75
C ILE A 179 8.95 0.54 2.32
N VAL A 180 7.87 0.98 2.94
CA VAL A 180 7.81 2.28 3.63
C VAL A 180 7.88 2.04 5.14
N ASP A 181 8.89 2.66 5.76
CA ASP A 181 9.13 2.52 7.19
C ASP A 181 8.39 3.60 7.98
N ILE A 182 7.14 3.32 8.37
CA ILE A 182 6.34 4.21 9.21
C ILE A 182 6.67 4.10 10.71
N TYR A 183 7.49 3.13 11.12
CA TYR A 183 7.78 2.87 12.52
C TYR A 183 8.42 4.08 13.24
N PRO A 184 9.50 4.72 12.72
CA PRO A 184 10.08 5.92 13.34
C PRO A 184 9.11 7.10 13.37
N LEU A 185 8.29 7.26 12.31
CA LEU A 185 7.28 8.30 12.27
C LEU A 185 6.23 8.09 13.37
N SER A 186 5.74 6.87 13.54
CA SER A 186 4.76 6.55 14.59
C SER A 186 5.31 6.83 16.00
N GLN A 187 6.60 6.58 16.24
CA GLN A 187 7.27 6.93 17.51
C GLN A 187 7.28 8.45 17.74
N ASN A 188 7.61 9.23 16.71
CA ASN A 188 7.65 10.70 16.81
C ASN A 188 6.26 11.34 17.00
N LEU A 189 5.22 10.70 16.48
CA LEU A 189 3.83 11.17 16.62
C LEU A 189 3.20 10.80 17.96
N CYS A 190 3.78 9.87 18.65
CA CYS A 190 3.28 9.19 19.84
C CYS A 190 2.79 10.11 20.97
N SER A 191 3.51 11.19 21.23
CA SER A 191 3.19 12.15 22.30
C SER A 191 2.32 13.31 21.85
N GLN A 192 1.96 13.37 20.56
CA GLN A 192 1.19 14.48 20.02
C GLN A 192 -0.31 14.27 20.26
N VAL A 193 -1.00 15.37 20.55
CA VAL A 193 -2.44 15.35 20.75
C VAL A 193 -3.17 15.01 19.45
N GLY A 194 -4.22 14.20 19.54
CA GLY A 194 -5.07 13.87 18.40
C GLY A 194 -4.54 12.76 17.49
N MET A 195 -3.47 12.06 17.89
CA MET A 195 -2.90 10.98 17.07
C MET A 195 -3.65 9.64 17.19
N PHE A 196 -4.44 9.46 18.23
CA PHE A 196 -5.24 8.25 18.42
C PHE A 196 -6.73 8.56 18.21
N SER A 197 -7.47 7.55 17.74
CA SER A 197 -8.93 7.58 17.72
C SER A 197 -9.50 7.54 19.16
N ASP A 198 -10.81 7.68 19.29
CA ASP A 198 -11.47 7.73 20.61
C ASP A 198 -11.27 6.45 21.43
N ASP A 199 -10.96 5.33 20.79
CA ASP A 199 -10.65 4.08 21.50
C ASP A 199 -9.27 4.09 22.18
N GLY A 200 -8.43 5.08 21.91
CA GLY A 200 -7.10 5.25 22.48
C GLY A 200 -6.09 4.19 22.05
N VAL A 201 -6.39 3.39 21.03
CA VAL A 201 -5.56 2.28 20.52
C VAL A 201 -5.18 2.51 19.06
N HIS A 202 -6.20 2.74 18.22
CA HIS A 202 -6.00 2.86 16.79
C HIS A 202 -5.62 4.30 16.39
N PRO A 203 -4.91 4.48 15.29
CA PRO A 203 -4.58 5.81 14.78
C PRO A 203 -5.83 6.61 14.44
N SER A 204 -5.77 7.92 14.67
CA SER A 204 -6.77 8.85 14.17
C SER A 204 -6.62 9.13 12.67
N ALA A 205 -7.60 9.77 12.05
CA ALA A 205 -7.50 10.28 10.68
C ALA A 205 -6.27 11.19 10.49
N LEU A 206 -5.92 11.98 11.50
CA LEU A 206 -4.74 12.86 11.48
C LEU A 206 -3.44 12.06 11.47
N GLN A 207 -3.31 11.01 12.30
CA GLN A 207 -2.14 10.14 12.28
C GLN A 207 -2.01 9.44 10.94
N TYR A 208 -3.11 8.93 10.37
CA TYR A 208 -3.11 8.32 9.05
C TYR A 208 -2.68 9.30 7.95
N SER A 209 -3.08 10.58 8.03
CA SER A 209 -2.62 11.58 7.05
C SER A 209 -1.09 11.73 7.05
N LYS A 210 -0.44 11.62 8.22
CA LYS A 210 1.03 11.65 8.33
C LYS A 210 1.69 10.41 7.72
N TRP A 211 1.07 9.23 7.91
CA TRP A 211 1.55 8.02 7.24
C TRP A 211 1.41 8.14 5.72
N VAL A 212 0.29 8.67 5.25
CA VAL A 212 0.02 8.88 3.83
C VAL A 212 1.02 9.84 3.21
N ASP A 213 1.41 10.92 3.91
CA ASP A 213 2.44 11.84 3.43
C ASP A 213 3.77 11.10 3.15
N LEU A 214 4.19 10.25 4.09
CA LEU A 214 5.41 9.45 3.94
C LEU A 214 5.27 8.39 2.84
N ILE A 215 4.15 7.63 2.81
CA ILE A 215 3.90 6.60 1.79
C ILE A 215 3.88 7.24 0.41
N PHE A 216 3.17 8.35 0.24
CA PHE A 216 3.06 9.07 -1.02
C PHE A 216 4.43 9.51 -1.54
N SER A 217 5.30 10.07 -0.67
CA SER A 217 6.63 10.51 -1.08
C SER A 217 7.50 9.38 -1.65
N HIS A 218 7.33 8.15 -1.14
CA HIS A 218 8.04 6.97 -1.66
C HIS A 218 7.43 6.41 -2.94
N LEU A 219 6.12 6.61 -3.16
CA LEU A 219 5.42 6.04 -4.31
C LEU A 219 5.44 6.93 -5.54
N ILE A 220 5.37 8.25 -5.36
CA ILE A 220 5.10 9.17 -6.48
C ILE A 220 6.16 9.09 -7.58
N ASP A 221 7.43 8.93 -7.22
CA ASP A 221 8.51 8.81 -8.19
C ASP A 221 8.45 7.48 -8.94
N ASN A 222 8.10 6.40 -8.25
CA ASN A 222 7.92 5.08 -8.85
C ASN A 222 6.76 5.04 -9.85
N PHE A 223 5.68 5.78 -9.61
CA PHE A 223 4.56 5.89 -10.54
C PHE A 223 4.86 6.83 -11.72
N LYS A 224 5.56 7.96 -11.48
CA LYS A 224 5.90 8.94 -12.52
C LYS A 224 6.96 8.44 -13.48
N LEU A 225 7.97 7.72 -13.02
CA LEU A 225 9.03 7.16 -13.87
C LEU A 225 8.46 6.18 -14.88
N LYS A 226 7.56 5.28 -14.47
CA LYS A 226 6.90 4.33 -15.37
C LYS A 226 5.96 4.98 -16.39
N SER A 227 5.38 6.14 -16.10
CA SER A 227 4.54 6.88 -17.06
C SER A 227 5.35 7.58 -18.16
N LYS A 228 6.63 7.87 -17.91
CA LYS A 228 7.55 8.45 -18.92
C LYS A 228 8.10 7.40 -19.88
N ASP A 229 8.30 6.17 -19.40
CA ASP A 229 8.81 5.07 -20.24
C ASP A 229 7.75 4.59 -21.24
N LEU A 230 6.47 4.62 -20.86
CA LEU A 230 5.34 4.31 -21.76
C LEU A 230 5.09 5.35 -22.85
N LYS A 231 5.65 6.56 -22.72
CA LYS A 231 5.55 7.61 -23.75
C LYS A 231 6.71 7.61 -24.75
N LYS A 232 7.70 6.74 -24.55
CA LYS A 232 8.90 6.62 -25.43
C LYS A 232 8.92 5.34 -26.26
N SER A 233 7.95 4.45 -26.11
CA SER A 233 7.71 3.26 -26.93
C SER A 233 6.53 3.51 -27.88
#